data_9c1e2b4755ce4b0774a74919c12712a2
#
_entry.id   9c1e2b4755ce4b0774a74919c12712a2
#
_cell.length_a   1.000
_cell.length_b   1.000
_cell.length_c   1.000
_cell.angle_alpha   90.00
_cell.angle_beta   90.00
_cell.angle_gamma   90.00
#
_symmetry.space_group_name_H-M   'P 1'
#
loop_
_entity.id
_entity.type
_entity.pdbx_description
1 polymer ?
#
loop_
_entity_poly.entity_id
_entity_poly.type
_entity_poly.pdbx_seq_one_letter_code
_entity_poly.pdbx_strand_id
1 'polypeptide(L)'
;MFRPLIARVTAVAAIATCLLCPAAQAQERDLKFVLDFISLGRHAPWYVALGKGYFKDEGLNVTIMPSKGTADAIRTVATGGAEIGFMDIPSLVASGSAGATVKIVAANYQKPPYCIFTLNPGANVTEPKQMAGLELGSSTASFVPKIWAAFMEMNKVDSKTLKIVNIDAASRVPMLAAGKVQSIDQFLMSEPAIRRAVTNAKPVCLFAGDYGLEIYANSIGVSEDFLAKNPEIVKKFVRAALKGWKDALADPEEAARIEIQYVKALDPQIVIEEIQILKRIAITPDVEKNGFGYISTDRMKNTVDFINNNIEVSGDKLTAEQIYRPGYLPDVAIKP
;
A
#
# COMPACT_ATOMS: atom_id res chain seq x y z
N MET A 1 15.95 -39.76 92.16
CA MET A 1 16.74 -39.89 90.90
C MET A 1 15.72 -39.95 89.74
N PHE A 2 15.35 -38.82 89.18
CA PHE A 2 14.48 -38.77 87.99
C PHE A 2 15.04 -37.75 87.03
N ARG A 3 15.44 -38.21 85.85
CA ARG A 3 15.86 -37.38 84.74
C ARG A 3 14.62 -37.09 83.87
N PRO A 4 14.33 -35.86 83.46
CA PRO A 4 13.32 -35.61 82.45
C PRO A 4 13.93 -35.63 81.04
N LEU A 5 13.25 -36.32 80.14
CA LEU A 5 13.50 -36.40 78.72
C LEU A 5 13.02 -35.08 78.09
N ILE A 6 13.97 -34.38 77.44
CA ILE A 6 13.64 -33.18 76.64
C ILE A 6 13.41 -33.64 75.21
N ALA A 7 12.15 -33.59 74.77
CA ALA A 7 11.79 -33.80 73.34
C ALA A 7 12.11 -32.54 72.55
N ARG A 8 13.02 -32.65 71.58
CA ARG A 8 13.32 -31.62 70.56
C ARG A 8 12.30 -31.74 69.46
N VAL A 9 11.39 -30.74 69.36
CA VAL A 9 10.53 -30.53 68.18
C VAL A 9 11.31 -29.71 67.19
N THR A 10 11.72 -30.34 66.07
CA THR A 10 12.34 -29.66 64.93
C THR A 10 11.24 -29.19 63.98
N ALA A 11 10.91 -27.88 64.00
CA ALA A 11 10.01 -27.27 63.04
C ALA A 11 10.76 -27.10 61.70
N VAL A 12 10.33 -27.85 60.69
CA VAL A 12 10.79 -27.68 59.29
C VAL A 12 9.94 -26.56 58.70
N ALA A 13 10.49 -25.36 58.59
CA ALA A 13 9.90 -24.25 57.83
C ALA A 13 10.16 -24.49 56.36
N ALA A 14 9.17 -24.99 55.64
CA ALA A 14 9.19 -25.05 54.17
C ALA A 14 9.05 -23.63 53.62
N ILE A 15 10.15 -23.02 53.19
CA ILE A 15 10.17 -21.75 52.46
C ILE A 15 9.70 -22.07 51.03
N ALA A 16 8.41 -21.79 50.73
CA ALA A 16 7.89 -21.77 49.38
C ALA A 16 8.43 -20.52 48.67
N THR A 17 9.56 -20.66 48.02
CA THR A 17 10.11 -19.63 47.12
C THR A 17 9.25 -19.63 45.84
N CYS A 18 8.20 -18.80 45.82
CA CYS A 18 7.53 -18.45 44.57
C CYS A 18 8.55 -17.82 43.60
N LEU A 19 9.01 -18.58 42.64
CA LEU A 19 9.73 -18.10 41.48
C LEU A 19 8.77 -17.18 40.69
N LEU A 20 8.75 -15.90 41.05
CA LEU A 20 8.31 -14.84 40.19
C LEU A 20 9.29 -14.82 39.02
N CYS A 21 9.07 -15.67 38.00
CA CYS A 21 9.66 -15.44 36.71
C CYS A 21 9.16 -14.05 36.24
N PRO A 22 10.04 -13.03 36.11
CA PRO A 22 9.65 -11.86 35.39
C PRO A 22 9.22 -12.35 34.02
N ALA A 23 7.96 -12.10 33.64
CA ALA A 23 7.54 -12.27 32.27
C ALA A 23 8.56 -11.47 31.45
N ALA A 24 9.46 -12.17 30.76
CA ALA A 24 10.40 -11.54 29.88
C ALA A 24 9.55 -10.75 28.88
N GLN A 25 9.47 -9.44 29.08
CA GLN A 25 8.81 -8.54 28.16
C GLN A 25 9.57 -8.73 26.86
N ALA A 26 8.98 -9.50 25.95
CA ALA A 26 9.61 -9.78 24.66
C ALA A 26 9.95 -8.42 24.05
N GLN A 27 11.23 -8.15 23.85
CA GLN A 27 11.72 -6.91 23.28
C GLN A 27 11.00 -6.71 21.94
N GLU A 28 10.28 -5.59 21.79
CA GLU A 28 9.60 -5.26 20.55
C GLU A 28 10.64 -5.21 19.42
N ARG A 29 10.29 -5.81 18.28
CA ARG A 29 11.15 -5.82 17.09
C ARG A 29 10.97 -4.51 16.33
N ASP A 30 12.00 -3.70 16.24
CA ASP A 30 12.03 -2.53 15.37
C ASP A 30 11.91 -2.94 13.91
N LEU A 31 11.04 -2.23 13.17
CA LEU A 31 10.73 -2.51 11.78
C LEU A 31 10.42 -1.21 11.03
N LYS A 32 11.09 -1.00 9.90
CA LYS A 32 10.85 0.13 9.01
C LYS A 32 9.90 -0.29 7.90
N PHE A 33 8.84 0.48 7.73
CA PHE A 33 7.85 0.32 6.67
C PHE A 33 7.80 1.57 5.81
N VAL A 34 8.13 1.46 4.53
CA VAL A 34 8.14 2.58 3.59
C VAL A 34 6.85 2.62 2.76
N LEU A 35 6.20 3.79 2.70
CA LEU A 35 5.03 4.05 1.86
C LEU A 35 5.43 4.22 0.39
N ASP A 36 4.47 4.03 -0.50
CA ASP A 36 4.65 4.23 -1.94
C ASP A 36 4.75 5.70 -2.36
N PHE A 37 4.46 6.63 -1.45
CA PHE A 37 4.50 8.08 -1.69
C PHE A 37 4.59 8.86 -0.37
N ILE A 38 4.47 10.20 -0.44
CA ILE A 38 4.22 11.03 0.74
C ILE A 38 2.93 10.58 1.42
N SER A 39 2.80 10.81 2.72
CA SER A 39 1.59 10.43 3.45
C SER A 39 0.38 11.23 2.95
N LEU A 40 -0.69 10.52 2.58
CA LEU A 40 -1.97 11.02 2.10
C LEU A 40 -3.07 10.20 2.79
N GLY A 41 -4.32 10.66 2.78
CA GLY A 41 -5.44 9.99 3.45
C GLY A 41 -5.63 8.52 3.06
N ARG A 42 -5.27 8.14 1.83
CA ARG A 42 -5.27 6.73 1.40
C ARG A 42 -4.28 5.82 2.17
N HIS A 43 -3.39 6.41 2.96
CA HIS A 43 -2.47 5.67 3.84
C HIS A 43 -2.99 5.49 5.27
N ALA A 44 -4.15 6.05 5.61
CA ALA A 44 -4.78 5.90 6.91
C ALA A 44 -4.81 4.46 7.44
N PRO A 45 -5.04 3.40 6.63
CA PRO A 45 -5.02 2.02 7.12
C PRO A 45 -3.75 1.62 7.88
N TRP A 46 -2.59 2.13 7.46
CA TRP A 46 -1.30 1.85 8.11
C TRP A 46 -1.18 2.58 9.44
N TYR A 47 -1.65 3.84 9.49
CA TYR A 47 -1.67 4.64 10.71
C TYR A 47 -2.72 4.15 11.70
N VAL A 48 -3.84 3.57 11.24
CA VAL A 48 -4.82 2.90 12.10
C VAL A 48 -4.19 1.66 12.75
N ALA A 49 -3.46 0.84 11.99
CA ALA A 49 -2.75 -0.30 12.56
C ALA A 49 -1.72 0.13 13.63
N LEU A 50 -1.02 1.24 13.39
CA LEU A 50 -0.07 1.82 14.34
C LEU A 50 -0.79 2.40 15.56
N GLY A 51 -1.79 3.27 15.34
CA GLY A 51 -2.47 4.03 16.41
C GLY A 51 -3.36 3.19 17.29
N LYS A 52 -3.96 2.10 16.77
CA LYS A 52 -4.71 1.11 17.56
C LYS A 52 -3.81 0.07 18.23
N GLY A 53 -2.49 0.14 18.02
CA GLY A 53 -1.54 -0.76 18.66
C GLY A 53 -1.46 -2.15 18.05
N TYR A 54 -2.05 -2.43 16.87
CA TYR A 54 -2.04 -3.77 16.27
C TYR A 54 -0.63 -4.29 15.98
N PHE A 55 0.30 -3.41 15.59
CA PHE A 55 1.70 -3.79 15.44
C PHE A 55 2.33 -4.14 16.80
N LYS A 56 2.04 -3.35 17.83
CA LYS A 56 2.56 -3.57 19.19
C LYS A 56 2.05 -4.88 19.78
N ASP A 57 0.78 -5.22 19.56
CA ASP A 57 0.18 -6.49 19.99
C ASP A 57 0.89 -7.72 19.37
N GLU A 58 1.51 -7.53 18.21
CA GLU A 58 2.35 -8.55 17.55
C GLU A 58 3.83 -8.47 17.95
N GLY A 59 4.19 -7.59 18.90
CA GLY A 59 5.57 -7.38 19.34
C GLY A 59 6.42 -6.61 18.33
N LEU A 60 5.81 -5.74 17.51
CA LEU A 60 6.48 -4.96 16.48
C LEU A 60 6.44 -3.46 16.83
N ASN A 61 7.60 -2.81 16.77
CA ASN A 61 7.74 -1.37 16.82
C ASN A 61 7.93 -0.84 15.40
N VAL A 62 6.83 -0.44 14.73
CA VAL A 62 6.84 -0.07 13.31
C VAL A 62 7.04 1.43 13.15
N THR A 63 8.05 1.80 12.36
CA THR A 63 8.26 3.18 11.88
C THR A 63 7.77 3.31 10.44
N ILE A 64 6.75 4.13 10.21
CA ILE A 64 6.22 4.42 8.88
C ILE A 64 7.03 5.55 8.25
N MET A 65 7.58 5.31 7.06
CA MET A 65 8.42 6.26 6.33
C MET A 65 7.74 6.65 5.02
N PRO A 66 7.61 7.94 4.70
CA PRO A 66 7.19 8.38 3.38
C PRO A 66 8.28 8.14 2.33
N SER A 67 7.89 8.13 1.05
CA SER A 67 8.81 8.08 -0.09
C SER A 67 8.49 9.16 -1.13
N LYS A 68 9.32 9.26 -2.16
CA LYS A 68 9.11 10.15 -3.31
C LYS A 68 8.32 9.47 -4.45
N GLY A 69 7.84 8.26 -4.23
CA GLY A 69 7.12 7.46 -5.22
C GLY A 69 7.48 5.98 -5.11
N THR A 70 6.69 5.13 -5.77
CA THR A 70 6.82 3.67 -5.67
C THR A 70 8.21 3.15 -6.09
N ALA A 71 8.88 3.76 -7.07
CA ALA A 71 10.23 3.39 -7.45
C ALA A 71 11.25 3.64 -6.33
N ASP A 72 11.05 4.69 -5.54
CA ASP A 72 11.85 5.00 -4.35
C ASP A 72 11.59 3.98 -3.24
N ALA A 73 10.32 3.62 -3.02
CA ALA A 73 9.94 2.58 -2.04
C ALA A 73 10.54 1.22 -2.42
N ILE A 74 10.43 0.78 -3.68
CA ILE A 74 11.03 -0.47 -4.18
C ILE A 74 12.54 -0.48 -3.94
N ARG A 75 13.24 0.60 -4.33
CA ARG A 75 14.68 0.72 -4.13
C ARG A 75 15.05 0.67 -2.65
N THR A 76 14.29 1.38 -1.79
CA THR A 76 14.53 1.42 -0.34
C THR A 76 14.45 0.01 0.27
N VAL A 77 13.44 -0.79 -0.13
CA VAL A 77 13.30 -2.17 0.32
C VAL A 77 14.40 -3.07 -0.29
N ALA A 78 14.66 -2.95 -1.58
CA ALA A 78 15.66 -3.75 -2.28
C ALA A 78 17.08 -3.57 -1.73
N THR A 79 17.40 -2.36 -1.23
CA THR A 79 18.72 -2.03 -0.65
C THR A 79 18.79 -2.17 0.88
N GLY A 80 17.71 -2.63 1.53
CA GLY A 80 17.67 -2.81 2.99
C GLY A 80 17.50 -1.52 3.79
N GLY A 81 17.09 -0.41 3.17
CA GLY A 81 16.74 0.83 3.84
C GLY A 81 15.45 0.73 4.66
N ALA A 82 14.57 -0.18 4.27
CA ALA A 82 13.39 -0.65 5.00
C ALA A 82 13.22 -2.16 4.76
N GLU A 83 12.64 -2.86 5.73
CA GLU A 83 12.38 -4.30 5.62
C GLU A 83 11.15 -4.59 4.77
N ILE A 84 10.13 -3.76 4.89
CA ILE A 84 8.81 -3.89 4.25
C ILE A 84 8.43 -2.57 3.60
N GLY A 85 7.68 -2.64 2.51
CA GLY A 85 7.16 -1.45 1.85
C GLY A 85 5.77 -1.66 1.26
N PHE A 86 5.06 -0.56 1.07
CA PHE A 86 3.86 -0.48 0.26
C PHE A 86 4.27 -0.02 -1.14
N MET A 87 3.98 -0.81 -2.15
CA MET A 87 4.48 -0.56 -3.49
C MET A 87 3.56 -1.09 -4.58
N ASP A 88 3.64 -0.49 -5.73
CA ASP A 88 2.87 -0.84 -6.92
C ASP A 88 3.51 -2.04 -7.64
N ILE A 89 2.76 -3.12 -7.85
CA ILE A 89 3.24 -4.34 -8.53
C ILE A 89 3.68 -4.06 -9.97
N PRO A 90 2.93 -3.30 -10.80
CA PRO A 90 3.39 -2.93 -12.12
C PRO A 90 4.77 -2.27 -12.15
N SER A 91 5.02 -1.35 -11.23
CA SER A 91 6.33 -0.69 -11.11
C SER A 91 7.43 -1.68 -10.68
N LEU A 92 7.09 -2.63 -9.78
CA LEU A 92 8.03 -3.67 -9.37
C LEU A 92 8.43 -4.56 -10.55
N VAL A 93 7.44 -5.03 -11.34
CA VAL A 93 7.70 -5.85 -12.54
C VAL A 93 8.52 -5.08 -13.58
N ALA A 94 8.17 -3.81 -13.84
CA ALA A 94 8.89 -2.98 -14.79
C ALA A 94 10.32 -2.64 -14.39
N SER A 95 10.64 -2.70 -13.09
CA SER A 95 12.01 -2.54 -12.60
C SER A 95 12.90 -3.77 -12.89
N GLY A 96 12.32 -4.87 -13.38
CA GLY A 96 13.03 -6.06 -13.82
C GLY A 96 13.98 -6.61 -12.77
N SER A 97 15.23 -6.88 -13.14
CA SER A 97 16.22 -7.47 -12.24
C SER A 97 16.39 -6.73 -10.91
N ALA A 98 16.19 -5.39 -10.88
CA ALA A 98 16.26 -4.62 -9.65
C ALA A 98 15.09 -4.91 -8.69
N GLY A 99 13.92 -5.27 -9.22
CA GLY A 99 12.74 -5.68 -8.45
C GLY A 99 12.79 -7.13 -7.96
N ALA A 100 13.66 -7.96 -8.54
CA ALA A 100 13.73 -9.40 -8.25
C ALA A 100 14.03 -9.72 -6.77
N THR A 101 14.63 -8.79 -6.04
CA THR A 101 14.95 -8.94 -4.60
C THR A 101 13.80 -8.58 -3.67
N VAL A 102 12.66 -8.14 -4.21
CA VAL A 102 11.46 -7.80 -3.45
C VAL A 102 10.36 -8.82 -3.76
N LYS A 103 9.69 -9.29 -2.70
CA LYS A 103 8.61 -10.29 -2.79
C LYS A 103 7.30 -9.70 -2.31
N ILE A 104 6.26 -9.84 -3.10
CA ILE A 104 4.89 -9.45 -2.75
C ILE A 104 4.27 -10.55 -1.89
N VAL A 105 3.69 -10.17 -0.77
CA VAL A 105 3.09 -11.10 0.20
C VAL A 105 1.59 -10.87 0.41
N ALA A 106 1.06 -9.69 0.09
CA ALA A 106 -0.37 -9.35 0.19
C ALA A 106 -0.73 -8.22 -0.76
N ALA A 107 -1.87 -8.29 -1.45
CA ALA A 107 -2.38 -7.23 -2.33
C ALA A 107 -3.46 -6.40 -1.63
N ASN A 108 -3.21 -5.11 -1.48
CA ASN A 108 -4.15 -4.19 -0.85
C ASN A 108 -5.06 -3.49 -1.86
N TYR A 109 -4.50 -3.07 -3.01
CA TYR A 109 -5.30 -2.53 -4.10
C TYR A 109 -5.63 -3.66 -5.08
N GLN A 110 -6.86 -4.11 -4.97
CA GLN A 110 -7.40 -5.18 -5.82
C GLN A 110 -7.71 -4.71 -7.24
N LYS A 111 -7.95 -3.42 -7.42
CA LYS A 111 -8.09 -2.78 -8.73
C LYS A 111 -7.02 -1.71 -8.90
N PRO A 112 -6.55 -1.46 -10.13
CA PRO A 112 -5.56 -0.41 -10.38
C PRO A 112 -6.19 0.96 -10.10
N PRO A 113 -5.52 1.85 -9.34
CA PRO A 113 -6.09 3.14 -8.94
C PRO A 113 -5.93 4.23 -10.01
N TYR A 114 -5.44 3.93 -11.19
CA TYR A 114 -5.01 4.91 -12.19
C TYR A 114 -6.19 5.68 -12.77
N CYS A 115 -6.05 7.00 -12.73
CA CYS A 115 -7.04 7.95 -13.23
C CYS A 115 -6.35 9.08 -14.00
N ILE A 116 -6.85 9.41 -15.18
CA ILE A 116 -6.55 10.68 -15.84
C ILE A 116 -7.60 11.68 -15.41
N PHE A 117 -7.16 12.71 -14.69
CA PHE A 117 -8.02 13.83 -14.31
C PHE A 117 -7.94 14.94 -15.34
N THR A 118 -9.13 15.38 -15.77
CA THR A 118 -9.39 16.56 -16.58
C THR A 118 -10.42 17.43 -15.90
N LEU A 119 -10.75 18.57 -16.48
CA LEU A 119 -11.75 19.50 -15.93
C LEU A 119 -12.95 19.66 -16.88
N ASN A 120 -14.13 19.90 -16.29
CA ASN A 120 -15.34 20.31 -16.98
C ASN A 120 -15.88 21.64 -16.39
N PRO A 121 -15.85 22.79 -17.10
CA PRO A 121 -15.37 22.95 -18.49
C PRO A 121 -13.87 22.73 -18.64
N GLY A 122 -13.46 22.19 -19.78
CA GLY A 122 -12.09 21.85 -20.12
C GLY A 122 -12.02 20.65 -21.06
N ALA A 123 -10.97 19.83 -20.98
CA ALA A 123 -10.81 18.65 -21.84
C ALA A 123 -11.90 17.58 -21.62
N ASN A 124 -12.45 17.48 -20.41
CA ASN A 124 -13.61 16.63 -20.08
C ASN A 124 -13.53 15.19 -20.62
N VAL A 125 -12.39 14.52 -20.39
CA VAL A 125 -12.13 13.17 -20.87
C VAL A 125 -12.87 12.15 -20.02
N THR A 126 -13.85 11.46 -20.62
CA THR A 126 -14.69 10.45 -19.96
C THR A 126 -14.55 9.05 -20.56
N GLU A 127 -13.93 8.92 -21.75
CA GLU A 127 -13.72 7.66 -22.43
C GLU A 127 -12.33 7.58 -23.08
N PRO A 128 -11.76 6.38 -23.29
CA PRO A 128 -10.40 6.21 -23.80
C PRO A 128 -10.11 6.90 -25.15
N LYS A 129 -11.09 6.95 -26.06
CA LYS A 129 -10.93 7.59 -27.37
C LYS A 129 -10.51 9.05 -27.28
N GLN A 130 -10.97 9.74 -26.25
CA GLN A 130 -10.68 11.16 -26.03
C GLN A 130 -9.23 11.41 -25.54
N MET A 131 -8.47 10.35 -25.27
CA MET A 131 -7.03 10.47 -24.94
C MET A 131 -6.18 10.77 -26.16
N ALA A 132 -6.69 10.56 -27.38
CA ALA A 132 -5.95 10.86 -28.61
C ALA A 132 -5.58 12.34 -28.67
N GLY A 133 -4.27 12.65 -28.73
CA GLY A 133 -3.75 14.01 -28.76
C GLY A 133 -3.75 14.77 -27.43
N LEU A 134 -4.19 14.14 -26.34
CA LEU A 134 -4.26 14.75 -25.02
C LEU A 134 -2.87 15.12 -24.49
N GLU A 135 -2.78 16.27 -23.83
CA GLU A 135 -1.59 16.66 -23.06
C GLU A 135 -1.74 16.19 -21.61
N LEU A 136 -0.89 15.24 -21.21
CA LEU A 136 -0.88 14.63 -19.89
C LEU A 136 0.27 15.16 -19.03
N GLY A 137 -0.05 15.93 -18.03
CA GLY A 137 0.90 16.35 -16.99
C GLY A 137 1.28 15.14 -16.12
N SER A 138 2.49 14.62 -16.32
CA SER A 138 3.04 13.49 -15.59
C SER A 138 4.55 13.63 -15.45
N SER A 139 5.21 12.70 -14.77
CA SER A 139 6.67 12.64 -14.72
C SER A 139 7.21 11.62 -15.72
N THR A 140 8.15 12.03 -16.55
CA THR A 140 8.85 11.09 -17.47
C THR A 140 9.68 10.04 -16.72
N ALA A 141 10.01 10.30 -15.44
CA ALA A 141 10.64 9.33 -14.56
C ALA A 141 9.63 8.39 -13.88
N SER A 142 8.32 8.63 -14.06
CA SER A 142 7.25 7.78 -13.53
C SER A 142 6.95 6.63 -14.49
N PHE A 143 6.59 5.51 -13.92
CA PHE A 143 6.10 4.35 -14.66
C PHE A 143 4.68 4.57 -15.23
N VAL A 144 3.86 5.41 -14.59
CA VAL A 144 2.43 5.59 -14.90
C VAL A 144 2.15 6.01 -16.36
N PRO A 145 2.93 6.89 -17.02
CA PRO A 145 2.73 7.17 -18.45
C PRO A 145 2.82 5.95 -19.35
N LYS A 146 3.67 4.96 -19.01
CA LYS A 146 3.77 3.71 -19.76
C LYS A 146 2.51 2.84 -19.60
N ILE A 147 1.88 2.85 -18.41
CA ILE A 147 0.56 2.22 -18.21
C ILE A 147 -0.50 2.88 -19.10
N TRP A 148 -0.52 4.20 -19.18
CA TRP A 148 -1.48 4.91 -20.02
C TRP A 148 -1.28 4.61 -21.51
N ALA A 149 -0.04 4.51 -21.97
CA ALA A 149 0.24 4.09 -23.35
C ALA A 149 -0.32 2.67 -23.61
N ALA A 150 -0.03 1.71 -22.72
CA ALA A 150 -0.56 0.35 -22.85
C ALA A 150 -2.10 0.31 -22.77
N PHE A 151 -2.71 1.11 -21.89
CA PHE A 151 -4.15 1.24 -21.76
C PHE A 151 -4.81 1.80 -23.04
N MET A 152 -4.19 2.80 -23.68
CA MET A 152 -4.65 3.34 -24.95
C MET A 152 -4.65 2.25 -26.04
N GLU A 153 -3.57 1.51 -26.19
CA GLU A 153 -3.47 0.41 -27.17
C GLU A 153 -4.54 -0.68 -26.92
N MET A 154 -4.77 -1.06 -25.68
CA MET A 154 -5.87 -1.98 -25.30
C MET A 154 -7.23 -1.47 -25.78
N ASN A 155 -7.46 -0.17 -25.72
CA ASN A 155 -8.71 0.48 -26.11
C ASN A 155 -8.71 0.94 -27.58
N LYS A 156 -7.73 0.47 -28.39
CA LYS A 156 -7.60 0.78 -29.82
C LYS A 156 -7.41 2.28 -30.10
N VAL A 157 -6.68 2.95 -29.23
CA VAL A 157 -6.26 4.36 -29.37
C VAL A 157 -4.75 4.40 -29.55
N ASP A 158 -4.28 5.11 -30.59
CA ASP A 158 -2.84 5.25 -30.86
C ASP A 158 -2.14 6.00 -29.70
N SER A 159 -1.34 5.27 -28.94
CA SER A 159 -0.62 5.79 -27.79
C SER A 159 0.44 6.84 -28.12
N LYS A 160 0.93 6.86 -29.37
CA LYS A 160 1.91 7.85 -29.86
C LYS A 160 1.34 9.26 -29.92
N THR A 161 0.01 9.39 -29.89
CA THR A 161 -0.67 10.68 -29.89
C THR A 161 -0.69 11.34 -28.51
N LEU A 162 -0.46 10.58 -27.41
CA LEU A 162 -0.40 11.10 -26.04
C LEU A 162 0.87 11.94 -25.85
N LYS A 163 0.70 13.19 -25.41
CA LYS A 163 1.81 14.12 -25.20
C LYS A 163 2.11 14.21 -23.69
N ILE A 164 3.27 13.78 -23.26
CA ILE A 164 3.68 13.88 -21.87
C ILE A 164 4.31 15.25 -21.60
N VAL A 165 3.69 16.01 -20.70
CA VAL A 165 4.26 17.24 -20.13
C VAL A 165 4.92 16.89 -18.81
N ASN A 166 6.25 17.03 -18.75
CA ASN A 166 7.01 16.64 -17.56
C ASN A 166 6.74 17.59 -16.38
N ILE A 167 6.09 17.09 -15.35
CA ILE A 167 5.68 17.86 -14.15
C ILE A 167 5.97 17.04 -12.90
N ASP A 168 6.57 17.68 -11.91
CA ASP A 168 6.74 17.08 -10.59
C ASP A 168 5.38 16.75 -9.94
N ALA A 169 5.34 15.67 -9.17
CA ALA A 169 4.12 15.17 -8.56
C ALA A 169 3.37 16.23 -7.73
N ALA A 170 4.08 17.06 -6.96
CA ALA A 170 3.48 18.12 -6.14
C ALA A 170 2.87 19.27 -6.97
N SER A 171 3.33 19.46 -8.21
CA SER A 171 2.89 20.54 -9.09
C SER A 171 1.71 20.17 -9.97
N ARG A 172 1.35 18.88 -10.09
CA ARG A 172 0.30 18.41 -11.02
C ARG A 172 -1.05 19.05 -10.74
N VAL A 173 -1.56 18.95 -9.52
CA VAL A 173 -2.86 19.51 -9.14
C VAL A 173 -2.90 21.03 -9.29
N PRO A 174 -1.92 21.81 -8.80
CA PRO A 174 -1.84 23.25 -9.05
C PRO A 174 -1.83 23.63 -10.54
N MET A 175 -1.09 22.89 -11.38
CA MET A 175 -1.01 23.18 -12.81
C MET A 175 -2.32 22.85 -13.55
N LEU A 176 -3.01 21.77 -13.18
CA LEU A 176 -4.33 21.45 -13.70
C LEU A 176 -5.34 22.55 -13.30
N ALA A 177 -5.36 22.94 -12.02
CA ALA A 177 -6.26 23.97 -11.50
C ALA A 177 -6.03 25.35 -12.17
N ALA A 178 -4.79 25.66 -12.51
CA ALA A 178 -4.41 26.88 -13.23
C ALA A 178 -4.60 26.81 -14.75
N GLY A 179 -5.10 25.67 -15.28
CA GLY A 179 -5.28 25.46 -16.73
C GLY A 179 -3.97 25.43 -17.52
N LYS A 180 -2.84 25.13 -16.87
CA LYS A 180 -1.52 25.06 -17.52
C LYS A 180 -1.28 23.71 -18.20
N VAL A 181 -2.07 22.70 -17.88
CA VAL A 181 -2.12 21.38 -18.53
C VAL A 181 -3.59 20.98 -18.69
N GLN A 182 -3.87 20.17 -19.70
CA GLN A 182 -5.22 19.70 -20.00
C GLN A 182 -5.63 18.56 -19.06
N SER A 183 -4.66 17.77 -18.63
CA SER A 183 -4.88 16.61 -17.77
C SER A 183 -3.67 16.30 -16.90
N ILE A 184 -3.91 15.53 -15.85
CA ILE A 184 -2.86 14.95 -15.00
C ILE A 184 -3.18 13.49 -14.69
N ASP A 185 -2.14 12.67 -14.49
CA ASP A 185 -2.30 11.36 -13.91
C ASP A 185 -2.23 11.43 -12.38
N GLN A 186 -3.21 10.83 -11.74
CA GLN A 186 -3.27 10.66 -10.28
C GLN A 186 -3.99 9.35 -9.95
N PHE A 187 -3.95 8.95 -8.69
CA PHE A 187 -4.81 7.88 -8.22
C PHE A 187 -6.24 8.38 -8.01
N LEU A 188 -7.22 7.52 -8.22
CA LEU A 188 -8.64 7.83 -8.05
C LEU A 188 -8.94 8.53 -6.71
N MET A 189 -8.25 8.14 -5.64
CA MET A 189 -8.40 8.72 -4.31
C MET A 189 -7.97 10.20 -4.22
N SER A 190 -7.25 10.73 -5.18
CA SER A 190 -6.87 12.14 -5.20
C SER A 190 -8.01 13.09 -5.62
N GLU A 191 -9.17 12.55 -6.03
CA GLU A 191 -10.33 13.37 -6.48
C GLU A 191 -10.71 14.44 -5.47
N PRO A 192 -10.88 14.17 -4.14
CA PRO A 192 -11.28 15.19 -3.18
C PRO A 192 -10.31 16.37 -3.08
N ALA A 193 -9.00 16.07 -3.09
CA ALA A 193 -7.97 17.10 -3.07
C ALA A 193 -7.96 17.95 -4.35
N ILE A 194 -8.15 17.31 -5.52
CA ILE A 194 -8.27 18.01 -6.81
C ILE A 194 -9.52 18.90 -6.82
N ARG A 195 -10.68 18.37 -6.42
CA ARG A 195 -11.94 19.10 -6.35
C ARG A 195 -11.85 20.32 -5.43
N ARG A 196 -11.11 20.22 -4.33
CA ARG A 196 -10.89 21.33 -3.41
C ARG A 196 -9.95 22.40 -3.99
N ALA A 197 -8.96 22.00 -4.79
CA ALA A 197 -8.02 22.91 -5.43
C ALA A 197 -8.63 23.65 -6.65
N VAL A 198 -9.64 23.06 -7.29
CA VAL A 198 -10.27 23.60 -8.50
C VAL A 198 -11.56 24.30 -8.13
N THR A 199 -11.63 25.64 -8.28
CA THR A 199 -12.78 26.44 -7.89
C THR A 199 -13.77 26.71 -9.03
N ASN A 200 -13.29 26.71 -10.30
CA ASN A 200 -14.06 27.17 -11.46
C ASN A 200 -14.51 26.03 -12.40
N ALA A 201 -14.22 24.78 -12.05
CA ALA A 201 -14.55 23.61 -12.86
C ALA A 201 -14.75 22.40 -11.95
N LYS A 202 -15.28 21.32 -12.52
CA LYS A 202 -15.39 20.02 -11.83
C LYS A 202 -14.31 19.08 -12.33
N PRO A 203 -13.58 18.36 -11.46
CA PRO A 203 -12.68 17.29 -11.91
C PRO A 203 -13.50 16.15 -12.52
N VAL A 204 -12.97 15.61 -13.61
CA VAL A 204 -13.50 14.46 -14.33
C VAL A 204 -12.38 13.42 -14.38
N CYS A 205 -12.66 12.21 -13.92
CA CYS A 205 -11.72 11.11 -13.90
C CYS A 205 -12.05 10.07 -14.98
N LEU A 206 -11.14 9.83 -15.91
CA LEU A 206 -11.13 8.61 -16.69
C LEU A 206 -10.44 7.53 -15.86
N PHE A 207 -11.23 6.64 -15.24
CA PHE A 207 -10.72 5.56 -14.38
C PHE A 207 -10.42 4.32 -15.21
N ALA A 208 -9.16 3.91 -15.26
CA ALA A 208 -8.71 2.79 -16.10
C ALA A 208 -9.38 1.45 -15.75
N GLY A 209 -9.74 1.25 -14.48
CA GLY A 209 -10.44 0.06 -14.01
C GLY A 209 -11.85 -0.13 -14.57
N ASP A 210 -12.49 0.93 -15.07
CA ASP A 210 -13.82 0.85 -15.70
C ASP A 210 -13.72 0.44 -17.19
N TYR A 211 -12.50 0.41 -17.75
CA TYR A 211 -12.24 0.14 -19.17
C TYR A 211 -11.30 -1.07 -19.37
N GLY A 212 -11.41 -2.07 -18.51
CA GLY A 212 -10.80 -3.40 -18.72
C GLY A 212 -9.34 -3.53 -18.27
N LEU A 213 -8.78 -2.55 -17.60
CA LEU A 213 -7.46 -2.72 -16.96
C LEU A 213 -7.62 -3.52 -15.66
N GLU A 214 -7.46 -4.86 -15.74
CA GLU A 214 -7.66 -5.79 -14.63
C GLU A 214 -6.33 -6.33 -14.08
N ILE A 215 -5.54 -5.46 -13.49
CA ILE A 215 -4.26 -5.81 -12.85
C ILE A 215 -4.30 -5.52 -11.34
N TYR A 216 -3.45 -6.21 -10.57
CA TYR A 216 -3.15 -5.81 -9.20
C TYR A 216 -2.32 -4.52 -9.22
N ALA A 217 -2.47 -3.74 -8.14
CA ALA A 217 -1.66 -2.53 -7.97
C ALA A 217 -0.92 -2.56 -6.62
N ASN A 218 -1.17 -1.59 -5.73
CA ASN A 218 -0.36 -1.45 -4.52
C ASN A 218 -0.55 -2.61 -3.53
N SER A 219 0.57 -3.08 -3.01
CA SER A 219 0.71 -4.33 -2.29
C SER A 219 1.82 -4.24 -1.25
N ILE A 220 1.83 -5.15 -0.29
CA ILE A 220 2.92 -5.29 0.68
C ILE A 220 4.06 -6.05 0.00
N GLY A 221 5.20 -5.37 -0.15
CA GLY A 221 6.47 -5.93 -0.62
C GLY A 221 7.49 -6.05 0.50
N VAL A 222 8.28 -7.10 0.49
CA VAL A 222 9.28 -7.43 1.52
C VAL A 222 10.60 -7.77 0.85
N SER A 223 11.74 -7.35 1.41
CA SER A 223 13.02 -7.81 0.88
C SER A 223 13.16 -9.32 1.03
N GLU A 224 13.67 -9.98 -0.01
CA GLU A 224 13.82 -11.46 -0.01
C GLU A 224 14.69 -11.95 1.14
N ASP A 225 15.77 -11.22 1.42
CA ASP A 225 16.67 -11.53 2.53
C ASP A 225 15.98 -11.45 3.89
N PHE A 226 15.15 -10.41 4.11
CA PHE A 226 14.42 -10.27 5.35
C PHE A 226 13.34 -11.34 5.47
N LEU A 227 12.62 -11.59 4.37
CA LEU A 227 11.57 -12.60 4.30
C LEU A 227 12.10 -14.01 4.64
N ALA A 228 13.27 -14.38 4.08
CA ALA A 228 13.90 -15.66 4.33
C ALA A 228 14.34 -15.84 5.79
N LYS A 229 14.85 -14.77 6.41
CA LYS A 229 15.37 -14.80 7.79
C LYS A 229 14.28 -14.62 8.86
N ASN A 230 13.16 -13.96 8.52
CA ASN A 230 12.14 -13.51 9.48
C ASN A 230 10.70 -13.79 9.00
N PRO A 231 10.36 -14.99 8.53
CA PRO A 231 9.02 -15.25 7.95
C PRO A 231 7.88 -14.98 8.94
N GLU A 232 8.07 -15.31 10.22
CA GLU A 232 7.04 -15.08 11.25
C GLU A 232 6.85 -13.59 11.58
N ILE A 233 7.90 -12.78 11.50
CA ILE A 233 7.80 -11.32 11.64
C ILE A 233 6.94 -10.73 10.52
N VAL A 234 7.14 -11.22 9.29
CA VAL A 234 6.34 -10.77 8.14
C VAL A 234 4.86 -11.17 8.28
N LYS A 235 4.56 -12.39 8.73
CA LYS A 235 3.16 -12.81 9.02
C LYS A 235 2.51 -11.93 10.08
N LYS A 236 3.23 -11.62 11.16
CA LYS A 236 2.77 -10.71 12.22
C LYS A 236 2.48 -9.32 11.67
N PHE A 237 3.41 -8.76 10.88
CA PHE A 237 3.20 -7.46 10.23
C PHE A 237 1.98 -7.45 9.33
N VAL A 238 1.84 -8.43 8.44
CA VAL A 238 0.70 -8.56 7.52
C VAL A 238 -0.62 -8.64 8.30
N ARG A 239 -0.69 -9.48 9.34
CA ARG A 239 -1.89 -9.63 10.17
C ARG A 239 -2.29 -8.31 10.86
N ALA A 240 -1.34 -7.61 11.47
CA ALA A 240 -1.58 -6.32 12.11
C ALA A 240 -2.02 -5.25 11.09
N ALA A 241 -1.33 -5.18 9.95
CA ALA A 241 -1.63 -4.26 8.87
C ALA A 241 -3.05 -4.47 8.34
N LEU A 242 -3.45 -5.72 8.06
CA LEU A 242 -4.79 -6.02 7.52
C LEU A 242 -5.92 -5.74 8.52
N LYS A 243 -5.68 -5.81 9.84
CA LYS A 243 -6.63 -5.31 10.85
C LYS A 243 -6.81 -3.79 10.69
N GLY A 244 -5.73 -3.05 10.51
CA GLY A 244 -5.79 -1.60 10.27
C GLY A 244 -6.54 -1.27 8.98
N TRP A 245 -6.38 -2.06 7.92
CA TRP A 245 -7.15 -1.93 6.68
C TRP A 245 -8.64 -2.14 6.90
N LYS A 246 -9.00 -3.21 7.60
CA LYS A 246 -10.39 -3.48 7.96
C LYS A 246 -11.02 -2.29 8.70
N ASP A 247 -10.39 -1.86 9.78
CA ASP A 247 -10.94 -0.82 10.64
C ASP A 247 -11.00 0.54 9.94
N ALA A 248 -9.96 0.92 9.19
CA ALA A 248 -9.94 2.18 8.46
C ALA A 248 -11.03 2.25 7.39
N LEU A 249 -11.28 1.14 6.70
CA LEU A 249 -12.36 1.09 5.70
C LEU A 249 -13.74 0.99 6.36
N ALA A 250 -13.87 0.42 7.55
CA ALA A 250 -15.13 0.37 8.29
C ALA A 250 -15.53 1.75 8.82
N ASP A 251 -14.60 2.48 9.44
CA ASP A 251 -14.81 3.81 10.05
C ASP A 251 -13.77 4.83 9.52
N PRO A 252 -14.05 5.48 8.37
CA PRO A 252 -13.17 6.51 7.81
C PRO A 252 -12.95 7.73 8.70
N GLU A 253 -13.93 8.06 9.55
CA GLU A 253 -13.86 9.21 10.47
C GLU A 253 -12.89 8.93 11.62
N GLU A 254 -12.95 7.73 12.22
CA GLU A 254 -11.96 7.30 13.20
C GLU A 254 -10.57 7.21 12.57
N ALA A 255 -10.46 6.64 11.37
CA ALA A 255 -9.21 6.51 10.66
C ALA A 255 -8.55 7.87 10.39
N ALA A 256 -9.33 8.87 9.95
CA ALA A 256 -8.85 10.23 9.76
C ALA A 256 -8.36 10.85 11.08
N ARG A 257 -9.13 10.70 12.19
CA ARG A 257 -8.71 11.19 13.52
C ARG A 257 -7.39 10.58 13.98
N ILE A 258 -7.16 9.31 13.67
CA ILE A 258 -5.91 8.63 14.01
C ILE A 258 -4.78 9.15 13.12
N GLU A 259 -4.93 9.15 11.79
CA GLU A 259 -3.85 9.52 10.86
C GLU A 259 -3.34 10.95 11.09
N ILE A 260 -4.24 11.93 11.32
CA ILE A 260 -3.84 13.32 11.56
C ILE A 260 -3.01 13.52 12.84
N GLN A 261 -3.01 12.57 13.77
CA GLN A 261 -2.12 12.62 14.94
C GLN A 261 -0.66 12.46 14.52
N TYR A 262 -0.41 11.68 13.47
CA TYR A 262 0.91 11.41 12.91
C TYR A 262 1.26 12.37 11.77
N VAL A 263 0.29 12.77 10.95
CA VAL A 263 0.47 13.59 9.75
C VAL A 263 -0.37 14.86 9.86
N LYS A 264 0.12 15.83 10.63
CA LYS A 264 -0.58 17.07 11.00
C LYS A 264 -1.01 17.96 9.82
N ALA A 265 -0.39 17.80 8.65
CA ALA A 265 -0.66 18.62 7.47
C ALA A 265 -1.91 18.17 6.68
N LEU A 266 -2.48 17.00 7.00
CA LEU A 266 -3.65 16.49 6.29
C LEU A 266 -4.94 17.18 6.76
N ASP A 267 -5.84 17.42 5.81
CA ASP A 267 -7.21 17.86 6.09
C ASP A 267 -8.07 16.63 6.42
N PRO A 268 -8.69 16.55 7.60
CA PRO A 268 -9.47 15.38 8.01
C PRO A 268 -10.60 15.02 7.04
N GLN A 269 -11.26 16.02 6.45
CA GLN A 269 -12.37 15.77 5.52
C GLN A 269 -11.86 15.14 4.21
N ILE A 270 -10.71 15.59 3.71
CA ILE A 270 -10.08 14.98 2.54
C ILE A 270 -9.69 13.54 2.86
N VAL A 271 -9.11 13.27 4.01
CA VAL A 271 -8.76 11.91 4.44
C VAL A 271 -9.97 10.99 4.45
N ILE A 272 -11.09 11.42 5.04
CA ILE A 272 -12.35 10.65 5.09
C ILE A 272 -12.81 10.30 3.67
N GLU A 273 -12.85 11.28 2.78
CA GLU A 273 -13.31 11.09 1.39
C GLU A 273 -12.35 10.20 0.60
N GLU A 274 -11.04 10.33 0.78
CA GLU A 274 -10.03 9.43 0.15
C GLU A 274 -10.22 7.98 0.60
N ILE A 275 -10.49 7.73 1.89
CA ILE A 275 -10.75 6.39 2.41
C ILE A 275 -12.08 5.82 1.85
N GLN A 276 -13.11 6.64 1.73
CA GLN A 276 -14.39 6.23 1.12
C GLN A 276 -14.20 5.80 -0.34
N ILE A 277 -13.37 6.52 -1.09
CA ILE A 277 -13.03 6.16 -2.48
C ILE A 277 -12.16 4.90 -2.50
N LEU A 278 -11.22 4.74 -1.56
CA LEU A 278 -10.33 3.59 -1.43
C LEU A 278 -11.12 2.26 -1.35
N LYS A 279 -12.30 2.25 -0.74
CA LYS A 279 -13.18 1.06 -0.70
C LYS A 279 -13.46 0.48 -2.09
N ARG A 280 -13.61 1.32 -3.11
CA ARG A 280 -13.93 0.89 -4.49
C ARG A 280 -12.84 0.03 -5.13
N ILE A 281 -11.60 0.19 -4.71
CA ILE A 281 -10.46 -0.56 -5.25
C ILE A 281 -9.94 -1.63 -4.29
N ALA A 282 -10.19 -1.50 -2.99
CA ALA A 282 -9.72 -2.44 -1.97
C ALA A 282 -10.73 -3.57 -1.71
N ILE A 283 -12.03 -3.29 -1.78
CA ILE A 283 -13.09 -4.27 -1.50
C ILE A 283 -13.66 -4.77 -2.84
N THR A 284 -13.46 -6.04 -3.11
CA THR A 284 -13.94 -6.75 -4.30
C THR A 284 -14.58 -8.08 -3.87
N PRO A 285 -15.36 -8.76 -4.74
CA PRO A 285 -15.90 -10.08 -4.42
C PRO A 285 -14.83 -11.09 -3.95
N ASP A 286 -13.61 -10.99 -4.48
CA ASP A 286 -12.48 -11.82 -4.03
C ASP A 286 -12.10 -11.52 -2.58
N VAL A 287 -12.06 -10.24 -2.19
CA VAL A 287 -11.76 -9.82 -0.80
C VAL A 287 -12.89 -10.16 0.15
N GLU A 288 -14.13 -10.00 -0.25
CA GLU A 288 -15.29 -10.43 0.56
C GLU A 288 -15.28 -11.93 0.84
N LYS A 289 -14.87 -12.72 -0.15
CA LYS A 289 -14.75 -14.18 -0.03
C LYS A 289 -13.54 -14.59 0.78
N ASN A 290 -12.35 -14.08 0.45
CA ASN A 290 -11.05 -14.60 0.89
C ASN A 290 -10.33 -13.70 1.92
N GLY A 291 -10.82 -12.47 2.15
CA GLY A 291 -10.24 -11.49 3.07
C GLY A 291 -9.25 -10.51 2.41
N PHE A 292 -8.93 -9.46 3.15
CA PHE A 292 -7.93 -8.47 2.73
C PHE A 292 -6.57 -9.12 2.49
N GLY A 293 -5.84 -8.59 1.53
CA GLY A 293 -4.51 -9.08 1.15
C GLY A 293 -4.53 -10.25 0.17
N TYR A 294 -5.69 -10.83 -0.12
CA TYR A 294 -5.79 -11.99 -1.02
C TYR A 294 -5.18 -11.73 -2.40
N ILE A 295 -4.48 -12.73 -2.89
CA ILE A 295 -3.89 -12.76 -4.23
C ILE A 295 -4.27 -14.06 -4.93
N SER A 296 -4.99 -13.97 -6.03
CA SER A 296 -5.17 -15.06 -6.99
C SER A 296 -3.88 -15.24 -7.79
N THR A 297 -3.36 -16.46 -7.85
CA THR A 297 -2.16 -16.78 -8.63
C THR A 297 -2.34 -16.47 -10.10
N ASP A 298 -3.49 -16.83 -10.67
CA ASP A 298 -3.79 -16.59 -12.09
C ASP A 298 -3.84 -15.09 -12.39
N ARG A 299 -4.45 -14.30 -11.51
CA ARG A 299 -4.51 -12.85 -11.70
C ARG A 299 -3.15 -12.18 -11.47
N MET A 300 -2.33 -12.69 -10.56
CA MET A 300 -0.95 -12.23 -10.42
C MET A 300 -0.16 -12.51 -11.70
N LYS A 301 -0.28 -13.70 -12.25
CA LYS A 301 0.34 -14.06 -13.53
C LYS A 301 -0.12 -13.14 -14.65
N ASN A 302 -1.43 -12.90 -14.78
CA ASN A 302 -1.97 -11.98 -15.79
C ASN A 302 -1.44 -10.55 -15.60
N THR A 303 -1.29 -10.09 -14.36
CA THR A 303 -0.69 -8.78 -14.06
C THR A 303 0.75 -8.70 -14.55
N VAL A 304 1.57 -9.71 -14.24
CA VAL A 304 2.98 -9.78 -14.66
C VAL A 304 3.10 -9.87 -16.18
N ASP A 305 2.31 -10.75 -16.81
CA ASP A 305 2.29 -10.94 -18.26
C ASP A 305 1.85 -9.65 -18.98
N PHE A 306 0.83 -8.95 -18.46
CA PHE A 306 0.41 -7.66 -19.02
C PHE A 306 1.56 -6.66 -19.05
N ILE A 307 2.29 -6.51 -17.93
CA ILE A 307 3.42 -5.59 -17.85
C ILE A 307 4.54 -6.02 -18.80
N ASN A 308 4.93 -7.28 -18.77
CA ASN A 308 6.01 -7.81 -19.60
C ASN A 308 5.75 -7.70 -21.12
N ASN A 309 4.48 -7.72 -21.53
CA ASN A 309 4.09 -7.69 -22.95
C ASN A 309 3.81 -6.28 -23.46
N ASN A 310 3.43 -5.35 -22.58
CA ASN A 310 2.97 -4.03 -23.02
C ASN A 310 3.87 -2.87 -22.54
N ILE A 311 4.85 -3.16 -21.66
CA ILE A 311 5.65 -2.12 -21.02
C ILE A 311 7.12 -2.51 -21.10
N GLU A 312 7.96 -1.53 -21.42
CA GLU A 312 9.41 -1.73 -21.40
C GLU A 312 9.91 -2.02 -19.98
N VAL A 313 10.52 -3.18 -19.79
CA VAL A 313 11.10 -3.66 -18.53
C VAL A 313 12.59 -3.35 -18.49
N SER A 314 13.10 -2.92 -17.35
CA SER A 314 14.52 -2.63 -17.16
C SER A 314 15.29 -3.93 -16.84
N GLY A 315 16.03 -4.44 -17.80
CA GLY A 315 16.76 -5.73 -17.67
C GLY A 315 15.86 -6.95 -17.90
N ASP A 316 16.05 -8.02 -17.13
CA ASP A 316 15.32 -9.26 -17.34
C ASP A 316 13.86 -9.14 -16.89
N LYS A 317 12.97 -9.73 -17.68
CA LYS A 317 11.55 -9.85 -17.34
C LYS A 317 11.38 -10.79 -16.15
N LEU A 318 10.52 -10.38 -15.21
CA LEU A 318 10.19 -11.19 -14.03
C LEU A 318 8.98 -12.06 -14.30
N THR A 319 8.90 -13.22 -13.62
CA THR A 319 7.70 -14.06 -13.59
C THR A 319 6.90 -13.83 -12.29
N ALA A 320 5.64 -14.24 -12.26
CA ALA A 320 4.83 -14.15 -11.07
C ALA A 320 5.45 -14.92 -9.88
N GLU A 321 6.02 -16.09 -10.14
CA GLU A 321 6.68 -16.94 -9.14
C GLU A 321 7.94 -16.29 -8.55
N GLN A 322 8.61 -15.45 -9.32
CA GLN A 322 9.78 -14.72 -8.85
C GLN A 322 9.41 -13.61 -7.87
N ILE A 323 8.27 -12.94 -8.05
CA ILE A 323 7.88 -11.79 -7.23
C ILE A 323 6.84 -12.12 -6.15
N TYR A 324 5.98 -13.13 -6.32
CA TYR A 324 4.92 -13.46 -5.36
C TYR A 324 5.35 -14.60 -4.43
N ARG A 325 5.10 -14.41 -3.15
CA ARG A 325 5.29 -15.42 -2.10
C ARG A 325 3.99 -15.64 -1.33
N PRO A 326 3.27 -16.76 -1.55
CA PRO A 326 2.08 -17.13 -0.78
C PRO A 326 2.43 -17.56 0.66
N GLY A 327 1.39 -17.67 1.51
CA GLY A 327 1.54 -18.24 2.87
C GLY A 327 1.83 -17.22 3.96
N TYR A 328 1.65 -15.92 3.68
CA TYR A 328 1.85 -14.84 4.66
C TYR A 328 0.57 -14.17 5.14
N LEU A 329 -0.58 -14.53 4.57
CA LEU A 329 -1.88 -14.07 5.05
C LEU A 329 -2.25 -14.80 6.36
N PRO A 330 -3.09 -14.18 7.22
CA PRO A 330 -3.60 -14.83 8.42
C PRO A 330 -4.40 -16.09 8.11
N ASP A 331 -4.26 -17.14 8.95
CA ASP A 331 -5.02 -18.40 8.83
C ASP A 331 -6.53 -18.14 8.88
N VAL A 332 -6.97 -17.21 9.73
CA VAL A 332 -8.35 -16.71 9.75
C VAL A 332 -8.40 -15.41 8.94
N ALA A 333 -9.10 -15.46 7.82
CA ALA A 333 -9.21 -14.34 6.90
C ALA A 333 -9.82 -13.09 7.57
N ILE A 334 -9.14 -11.95 7.44
CA ILE A 334 -9.64 -10.64 7.89
C ILE A 334 -10.52 -10.08 6.77
N LYS A 335 -11.84 -10.13 6.95
CA LYS A 335 -12.83 -9.69 5.96
C LYS A 335 -13.32 -8.27 6.23
N PRO A 336 -13.81 -7.56 5.18
CA PRO A 336 -14.45 -6.25 5.32
C PRO A 336 -15.56 -6.19 6.36
#